data_1bd871517765d8d80dc940bc970accdc
#
_entry.id   1bd871517765d8d80dc940bc970accdc
#
_cell.length_a   1.000
_cell.length_b   1.000
_cell.length_c   1.000
_cell.angle_alpha   90.00
_cell.angle_beta   90.00
_cell.angle_gamma   90.00
#
_symmetry.space_group_name_H-M   'P 1'
#
loop_
_entity.id
_entity.type
_entity.pdbx_description
1 polymer ?
#
loop_
_entity_poly.entity_id
_entity_poly.type
_entity_poly.pdbx_seq_one_letter_code
_entity_poly.pdbx_strand_id
1 'polypeptide(L)'
;TLFRSNVLPIEQDEKVTAMIHLREFPEDRYLVMVTRSGTVKRIQLSSIYTARKAGIRCITLDEGDELICVRETDGDQAILIVTHDGMAICFKETDVRCMGRDAAGVRGINLRPGDYVVGAARAKRDHQVLMITENGYGKRTDMDEYIRADGPQKRGGFGLKGYNVTEKTGPVVGVKVVSDEDDVLVINDAGVIIRMAAAGISTYGRTAQGVKIMNLEEGVKVISFARTDHEEEEEAAEGETPAGGPEQA
;
A
#
# COMPACT_ATOMS: atom_id res chain seq x y z
N THR A 1 1.31 2.85 -22.57
CA THR A 1 1.78 4.27 -22.62
C THR A 1 0.79 5.17 -23.36
N LEU A 2 0.07 4.67 -24.35
CA LEU A 2 -0.91 5.43 -25.15
C LEU A 2 -2.15 5.90 -24.37
N PHE A 3 -2.54 5.21 -23.29
CA PHE A 3 -3.74 5.57 -22.52
C PHE A 3 -3.56 6.77 -21.58
N ARG A 4 -2.34 7.04 -21.11
CA ARG A 4 -2.08 8.16 -20.17
C ARG A 4 -2.26 9.52 -20.84
N SER A 5 -1.74 9.69 -22.05
CA SER A 5 -1.79 10.95 -22.79
C SER A 5 -3.19 11.34 -23.28
N ASN A 6 -4.14 10.38 -23.34
CA ASN A 6 -5.51 10.65 -23.80
C ASN A 6 -6.45 11.10 -22.66
N VAL A 7 -6.11 10.80 -21.41
CA VAL A 7 -6.95 11.14 -20.24
C VAL A 7 -6.35 12.31 -19.46
N LEU A 8 -5.03 12.35 -19.31
CA LEU A 8 -4.33 13.36 -18.53
C LEU A 8 -3.22 14.00 -19.37
N PRO A 9 -3.12 15.34 -19.40
CA PRO A 9 -2.01 16.05 -20.04
C PRO A 9 -0.76 15.98 -19.13
N ILE A 10 -0.11 14.80 -19.09
CA ILE A 10 1.11 14.56 -18.31
C ILE A 10 2.34 14.59 -19.21
N GLU A 11 3.45 15.08 -18.72
CA GLU A 11 4.76 15.10 -19.38
C GLU A 11 5.44 13.71 -19.32
N GLN A 12 6.53 13.53 -20.09
CA GLN A 12 7.17 12.21 -20.22
C GLN A 12 7.78 11.68 -18.92
N ASP A 13 8.23 12.57 -18.05
CA ASP A 13 8.85 12.28 -16.75
C ASP A 13 7.85 12.25 -15.58
N GLU A 14 6.61 12.68 -15.81
CA GLU A 14 5.57 12.63 -14.80
C GLU A 14 5.05 11.19 -14.58
N LYS A 15 4.87 10.84 -13.31
CA LYS A 15 4.34 9.53 -12.86
C LYS A 15 3.01 9.68 -12.15
N VAL A 16 2.04 8.83 -12.49
CA VAL A 16 0.82 8.68 -11.71
C VAL A 16 1.12 7.83 -10.48
N THR A 17 1.16 8.44 -9.31
CA THR A 17 1.45 7.75 -8.03
C THR A 17 0.20 7.11 -7.42
N ALA A 18 -0.94 7.79 -7.51
CA ALA A 18 -2.20 7.31 -6.94
C ALA A 18 -3.37 7.79 -7.79
N MET A 19 -4.44 7.01 -7.78
CA MET A 19 -5.74 7.38 -8.34
C MET A 19 -6.79 7.15 -7.26
N ILE A 20 -7.56 8.19 -6.95
CA ILE A 20 -8.62 8.16 -5.94
C ILE A 20 -9.91 8.60 -6.61
N HIS A 21 -10.93 7.74 -6.56
CA HIS A 21 -12.26 8.06 -7.08
C HIS A 21 -13.00 8.90 -6.04
N LEU A 22 -13.28 10.16 -6.38
CA LEU A 22 -14.02 11.10 -5.56
C LEU A 22 -15.31 11.52 -6.29
N ARG A 23 -16.43 11.49 -5.60
CA ARG A 23 -17.70 12.01 -6.11
C ARG A 23 -17.93 13.47 -5.70
N GLU A 24 -17.44 13.81 -4.51
CA GLU A 24 -17.64 15.11 -3.87
C GLU A 24 -16.35 15.54 -3.16
N PHE A 25 -16.26 16.81 -2.80
CA PHE A 25 -15.11 17.39 -2.08
C PHE A 25 -15.56 17.97 -0.72
N PRO A 26 -16.02 17.13 0.21
CA PRO A 26 -16.53 17.60 1.49
C PRO A 26 -15.42 18.19 2.38
N GLU A 27 -15.82 19.04 3.34
CA GLU A 27 -14.91 19.74 4.23
C GLU A 27 -14.36 18.84 5.36
N ASP A 28 -15.05 17.75 5.68
CA ASP A 28 -14.69 16.78 6.72
C ASP A 28 -13.81 15.65 6.20
N ARG A 29 -13.35 15.73 4.95
CA ARG A 29 -12.45 14.75 4.34
C ARG A 29 -11.08 15.36 4.03
N TYR A 30 -10.08 14.50 4.06
CA TYR A 30 -8.69 14.90 3.92
C TYR A 30 -7.95 13.96 2.96
N LEU A 31 -6.88 14.46 2.35
CA LEU A 31 -5.84 13.63 1.76
C LEU A 31 -4.62 13.63 2.66
N VAL A 32 -4.18 12.44 3.05
CA VAL A 32 -2.90 12.21 3.69
C VAL A 32 -1.92 11.73 2.62
N MET A 33 -0.84 12.47 2.46
CA MET A 33 0.23 12.22 1.50
C MET A 33 1.49 11.85 2.26
N VAL A 34 2.22 10.84 1.78
CA VAL A 34 3.48 10.38 2.40
C VAL A 34 4.55 10.28 1.32
N THR A 35 5.73 10.85 1.59
CA THR A 35 6.86 10.84 0.67
C THR A 35 7.87 9.75 1.00
N ARG A 36 8.77 9.48 0.07
CA ARG A 36 9.87 8.51 0.20
C ARG A 36 10.81 8.87 1.36
N SER A 37 11.05 10.16 1.58
CA SER A 37 11.88 10.66 2.69
C SER A 37 11.19 10.63 4.05
N GLY A 38 9.94 10.15 4.13
CA GLY A 38 9.19 10.04 5.39
C GLY A 38 8.47 11.31 5.82
N THR A 39 8.32 12.27 4.92
CA THR A 39 7.48 13.45 5.14
C THR A 39 6.01 13.07 4.98
N VAL A 40 5.15 13.59 5.86
CA VAL A 40 3.71 13.42 5.81
C VAL A 40 3.00 14.77 5.74
N LYS A 41 1.98 14.87 4.91
CA LYS A 41 1.12 16.04 4.79
C LYS A 41 -0.34 15.64 4.84
N ARG A 42 -1.14 16.45 5.54
CA ARG A 42 -2.59 16.36 5.53
C ARG A 42 -3.18 17.65 4.95
N ILE A 43 -4.05 17.52 3.97
CA ILE A 43 -4.75 18.64 3.32
C ILE A 43 -6.24 18.36 3.28
N GLN A 44 -7.05 19.37 3.48
CA GLN A 44 -8.50 19.26 3.39
C GLN A 44 -8.93 19.03 1.94
N LEU A 45 -9.86 18.10 1.71
CA LEU A 45 -10.28 17.70 0.36
C LEU A 45 -10.94 18.85 -0.40
N SER A 46 -11.79 19.64 0.26
CA SER A 46 -12.44 20.81 -0.34
C SER A 46 -11.45 21.86 -0.86
N SER A 47 -10.25 21.96 -0.28
CA SER A 47 -9.22 22.92 -0.69
C SER A 47 -8.51 22.58 -2.00
N ILE A 48 -8.69 21.35 -2.51
CA ILE A 48 -8.10 20.88 -3.76
C ILE A 48 -9.09 20.79 -4.92
N TYR A 49 -10.34 21.15 -4.71
CA TYR A 49 -11.31 21.26 -5.79
C TYR A 49 -10.82 22.27 -6.82
N THR A 50 -10.77 21.86 -8.09
CA THR A 50 -10.35 22.72 -9.19
C THR A 50 -11.02 22.31 -10.50
N ALA A 51 -11.39 23.30 -11.31
CA ALA A 51 -11.82 23.11 -12.69
C ALA A 51 -10.66 23.25 -13.71
N ARG A 52 -9.42 23.47 -13.22
CA ARG A 52 -8.24 23.67 -14.10
C ARG A 52 -7.81 22.34 -14.70
N LYS A 53 -7.75 22.25 -16.02
CA LYS A 53 -7.28 21.04 -16.75
C LYS A 53 -5.83 20.67 -16.43
N ALA A 54 -4.97 21.65 -16.16
CA ALA A 54 -3.56 21.44 -15.78
C ALA A 54 -3.38 20.95 -14.33
N GLY A 55 -4.47 20.73 -13.58
CA GLY A 55 -4.41 20.35 -12.17
C GLY A 55 -3.89 21.46 -11.25
N ILE A 56 -3.61 21.10 -10.02
CA ILE A 56 -3.03 21.97 -9.00
C ILE A 56 -1.99 21.21 -8.17
N ARG A 57 -0.97 21.93 -7.71
CA ARG A 57 0.01 21.37 -6.77
C ARG A 57 -0.64 21.19 -5.41
N CYS A 58 -0.48 20.01 -4.82
CA CYS A 58 -1.02 19.66 -3.48
C CYS A 58 0.07 19.44 -2.44
N ILE A 59 1.34 19.30 -2.84
CA ILE A 59 2.49 19.15 -1.97
C ILE A 59 3.72 19.75 -2.64
N THR A 60 4.62 20.34 -1.87
CA THR A 60 5.94 20.72 -2.32
C THR A 60 6.91 19.61 -1.88
N LEU A 61 7.57 18.98 -2.84
CA LEU A 61 8.58 17.95 -2.60
C LEU A 61 9.96 18.58 -2.50
N ASP A 62 10.79 18.07 -1.59
CA ASP A 62 12.21 18.39 -1.56
C ASP A 62 12.91 17.78 -2.78
N GLU A 63 14.09 18.29 -3.14
CA GLU A 63 14.88 17.78 -4.27
C GLU A 63 15.20 16.29 -4.07
N GLY A 64 14.88 15.47 -5.06
CA GLY A 64 15.09 14.01 -5.02
C GLY A 64 14.07 13.22 -4.19
N ASP A 65 13.07 13.87 -3.56
CA ASP A 65 12.00 13.17 -2.86
C ASP A 65 10.86 12.79 -3.81
N GLU A 66 10.13 11.74 -3.47
CA GLU A 66 9.03 11.21 -4.27
C GLU A 66 7.78 11.02 -3.41
N LEU A 67 6.61 11.33 -3.98
CA LEU A 67 5.33 11.00 -3.37
C LEU A 67 5.08 9.48 -3.49
N ILE A 68 5.01 8.76 -2.37
CA ILE A 68 4.86 7.30 -2.36
C ILE A 68 3.40 6.89 -2.17
N CYS A 69 2.64 7.63 -1.38
CA CYS A 69 1.29 7.23 -1.00
C CYS A 69 0.38 8.43 -0.81
N VAL A 70 -0.85 8.30 -1.31
CA VAL A 70 -1.96 9.20 -1.02
C VAL A 70 -3.13 8.38 -0.51
N ARG A 71 -3.76 8.82 0.59
CA ARG A 71 -4.97 8.19 1.17
C ARG A 71 -5.99 9.24 1.52
N GLU A 72 -7.23 8.98 1.16
CA GLU A 72 -8.37 9.72 1.69
C GLU A 72 -8.64 9.28 3.13
N THR A 73 -8.93 10.24 4.01
CA THR A 73 -9.25 10.01 5.43
C THR A 73 -10.41 10.90 5.87
N ASP A 74 -11.01 10.57 7.01
CA ASP A 74 -12.16 11.26 7.60
C ASP A 74 -11.81 12.18 8.78
N GLY A 75 -10.50 12.36 9.05
CA GLY A 75 -10.02 13.20 10.14
C GLY A 75 -9.76 12.46 11.45
N ASP A 76 -10.16 11.21 11.59
CA ASP A 76 -9.98 10.39 12.82
C ASP A 76 -9.32 9.01 12.54
N GLN A 77 -8.49 8.93 11.51
CA GLN A 77 -7.78 7.70 11.19
C GLN A 77 -6.41 7.65 11.88
N ALA A 78 -5.90 6.43 12.08
CA ALA A 78 -4.48 6.23 12.32
C ALA A 78 -3.77 5.85 11.02
N ILE A 79 -2.56 6.34 10.83
CA ILE A 79 -1.72 6.14 9.65
C ILE A 79 -0.53 5.28 10.04
N LEU A 80 -0.37 4.16 9.33
CA LEU A 80 0.79 3.29 9.40
C LEU A 80 1.74 3.64 8.26
N ILE A 81 2.99 3.96 8.55
CA ILE A 81 4.07 4.15 7.57
C ILE A 81 5.08 3.03 7.77
N VAL A 82 5.54 2.43 6.67
CA VAL A 82 6.52 1.33 6.68
C VAL A 82 7.70 1.68 5.80
N THR A 83 8.91 1.30 6.26
CA THR A 83 10.17 1.56 5.57
C THR A 83 10.74 0.30 4.93
N HIS A 84 11.67 0.50 4.00
CA HIS A 84 12.43 -0.53 3.30
C HIS A 84 13.18 -1.47 4.27
N ASP A 85 13.77 -0.93 5.33
CA ASP A 85 14.48 -1.70 6.35
C ASP A 85 13.53 -2.36 7.38
N GLY A 86 12.21 -2.32 7.11
CA GLY A 86 11.21 -3.00 7.93
C GLY A 86 10.83 -2.28 9.22
N MET A 87 11.11 -0.98 9.35
CA MET A 87 10.58 -0.18 10.44
C MET A 87 9.15 0.25 10.15
N ALA A 88 8.34 0.40 11.19
CA ALA A 88 6.94 0.81 11.07
C ALA A 88 6.56 1.78 12.18
N ILE A 89 5.84 2.84 11.83
CA ILE A 89 5.27 3.79 12.79
C ILE A 89 3.77 3.96 12.53
N CYS A 90 2.97 3.88 13.59
CA CYS A 90 1.54 4.12 13.54
C CYS A 90 1.21 5.32 14.43
N PHE A 91 0.55 6.35 13.89
CA PHE A 91 0.17 7.56 14.61
C PHE A 91 -1.20 8.06 14.16
N LYS A 92 -1.85 8.90 14.99
CA LYS A 92 -3.12 9.53 14.61
C LYS A 92 -2.91 10.57 13.51
N GLU A 93 -3.77 10.59 12.50
CA GLU A 93 -3.69 11.64 11.46
C GLU A 93 -3.83 13.04 12.02
N THR A 94 -4.51 13.21 13.17
CA THR A 94 -4.63 14.49 13.89
C THR A 94 -3.32 15.00 14.45
N ASP A 95 -2.29 14.16 14.59
CA ASP A 95 -0.93 14.61 14.92
C ASP A 95 -0.27 15.37 13.76
N VAL A 96 -0.86 15.27 12.55
CA VAL A 96 -0.48 16.04 11.36
C VAL A 96 -1.49 17.18 11.19
N ARG A 97 -1.08 18.40 11.48
CA ARG A 97 -1.95 19.57 11.25
C ARG A 97 -2.40 19.63 9.79
N CYS A 98 -3.63 20.07 9.56
CA CYS A 98 -4.08 20.39 8.21
C CYS A 98 -3.26 21.55 7.65
N MET A 99 -2.80 21.46 6.41
CA MET A 99 -1.88 22.41 5.77
C MET A 99 -2.40 22.83 4.39
N GLY A 100 -2.05 24.03 3.97
CA GLY A 100 -2.35 24.54 2.64
C GLY A 100 -1.56 23.81 1.54
N ARG A 101 -1.92 24.04 0.29
CA ARG A 101 -1.38 23.35 -0.89
C ARG A 101 0.13 23.45 -1.05
N ASP A 102 0.70 24.62 -0.76
CA ASP A 102 2.12 24.91 -1.01
C ASP A 102 3.07 24.42 0.11
N ALA A 103 2.53 23.83 1.18
CA ALA A 103 3.36 23.28 2.25
C ALA A 103 4.01 21.97 1.85
N ALA A 104 5.26 21.75 2.29
CA ALA A 104 5.96 20.48 2.10
C ALA A 104 5.42 19.35 2.99
N GLY A 105 4.98 19.66 4.20
CA GLY A 105 4.55 18.67 5.18
C GLY A 105 5.37 18.73 6.47
N VAL A 106 5.33 17.65 7.22
CA VAL A 106 6.07 17.48 8.48
C VAL A 106 6.64 16.07 8.54
N ARG A 107 7.64 15.84 9.37
CA ARG A 107 8.23 14.51 9.56
C ARG A 107 7.19 13.53 10.09
N GLY A 108 6.91 12.48 9.33
CA GLY A 108 6.05 11.34 9.70
C GLY A 108 6.83 10.27 10.45
N ILE A 109 7.96 9.87 9.89
CA ILE A 109 8.90 8.90 10.46
C ILE A 109 10.33 9.44 10.39
N ASN A 110 11.17 9.07 11.35
CA ASN A 110 12.60 9.36 11.30
C ASN A 110 13.32 8.16 10.68
N LEU A 111 14.01 8.39 9.57
CA LEU A 111 14.69 7.35 8.81
C LEU A 111 16.15 7.19 9.27
N ARG A 112 16.66 5.97 9.20
CA ARG A 112 18.09 5.69 9.34
C ARG A 112 18.80 6.01 8.02
N PRO A 113 20.12 6.21 8.04
CA PRO A 113 20.88 6.39 6.80
C PRO A 113 20.64 5.25 5.81
N GLY A 114 20.26 5.58 4.59
CA GLY A 114 19.97 4.61 3.52
C GLY A 114 18.56 4.04 3.51
N ASP A 115 17.77 4.19 4.60
CA ASP A 115 16.38 3.74 4.66
C ASP A 115 15.42 4.73 3.98
N TYR A 116 14.28 4.25 3.54
CA TYR A 116 13.25 5.06 2.92
C TYR A 116 11.86 4.44 3.09
N VAL A 117 10.81 5.24 2.93
CA VAL A 117 9.43 4.77 3.01
C VAL A 117 9.06 3.98 1.75
N VAL A 118 8.50 2.78 1.94
CA VAL A 118 7.99 1.92 0.87
C VAL A 118 6.46 1.94 0.76
N GLY A 119 5.77 2.46 1.78
CA GLY A 119 4.33 2.58 1.73
C GLY A 119 3.70 3.09 3.01
N ALA A 120 2.42 3.45 2.89
CA ALA A 120 1.59 3.82 4.03
C ALA A 120 0.16 3.32 3.84
N ALA A 121 -0.53 3.06 4.95
CA ALA A 121 -1.89 2.58 4.97
C ALA A 121 -2.70 3.21 6.11
N ARG A 122 -4.03 3.21 5.97
CA ARG A 122 -4.93 3.50 7.09
C ARG A 122 -4.95 2.28 8.02
N ALA A 123 -4.74 2.51 9.32
CA ALA A 123 -4.81 1.45 10.31
C ALA A 123 -6.28 1.09 10.58
N LYS A 124 -6.62 -0.17 10.39
CA LYS A 124 -7.92 -0.75 10.73
C LYS A 124 -7.70 -1.87 11.75
N ARG A 125 -8.28 -1.78 12.95
CA ARG A 125 -8.02 -2.72 14.05
C ARG A 125 -8.35 -4.17 13.71
N ASP A 126 -9.45 -4.41 13.02
CA ASP A 126 -9.92 -5.78 12.69
C ASP A 126 -9.26 -6.36 11.43
N HIS A 127 -8.14 -5.77 10.99
CA HIS A 127 -7.40 -6.18 9.81
C HIS A 127 -5.94 -6.47 10.14
N GLN A 128 -5.28 -7.16 9.23
CA GLN A 128 -3.86 -7.46 9.33
C GLN A 128 -3.03 -6.54 8.41
N VAL A 129 -1.80 -6.31 8.84
CA VAL A 129 -0.77 -5.63 8.07
C VAL A 129 0.00 -6.69 7.28
N LEU A 130 -0.16 -6.68 5.96
CA LEU A 130 0.63 -7.51 5.05
C LEU A 130 1.87 -6.74 4.62
N MET A 131 3.03 -7.33 4.84
CA MET A 131 4.31 -6.87 4.30
C MET A 131 4.94 -7.97 3.46
N ILE A 132 5.45 -7.60 2.29
CA ILE A 132 6.17 -8.51 1.36
C ILE A 132 7.54 -7.92 1.09
N THR A 133 8.55 -8.80 0.91
CA THR A 133 9.95 -8.45 0.71
C THR A 133 10.42 -8.80 -0.70
N GLU A 134 11.54 -8.21 -1.12
CA GLU A 134 12.15 -8.41 -2.45
C GLU A 134 12.39 -9.88 -2.80
N ASN A 135 12.79 -10.70 -1.83
CA ASN A 135 13.10 -12.11 -2.06
C ASN A 135 11.86 -13.02 -1.96
N GLY A 136 10.64 -12.45 -2.02
CA GLY A 136 9.39 -13.21 -2.07
C GLY A 136 8.93 -13.76 -0.71
N TYR A 137 9.43 -13.26 0.40
CA TYR A 137 8.91 -13.56 1.73
C TYR A 137 7.84 -12.56 2.13
N GLY A 138 6.94 -12.98 2.99
CA GLY A 138 5.91 -12.07 3.52
C GLY A 138 5.21 -12.67 4.72
N LYS A 139 4.43 -11.84 5.37
CA LYS A 139 3.60 -12.20 6.51
C LYS A 139 2.47 -11.22 6.70
N ARG A 140 1.42 -11.69 7.35
CA ARG A 140 0.42 -10.84 7.99
C ARG A 140 0.79 -10.65 9.46
N THR A 141 0.43 -9.51 10.02
CA THR A 141 0.60 -9.19 11.45
C THR A 141 -0.63 -8.43 11.90
N ASP A 142 -1.19 -8.76 13.04
CA ASP A 142 -2.35 -8.04 13.54
C ASP A 142 -2.06 -6.55 13.73
N MET A 143 -3.00 -5.70 13.31
CA MET A 143 -2.83 -4.25 13.38
C MET A 143 -2.56 -3.78 14.82
N ASP A 144 -3.14 -4.44 15.81
CA ASP A 144 -2.95 -4.08 17.21
C ASP A 144 -1.50 -4.21 17.71
N GLU A 145 -0.66 -4.98 17.04
CA GLU A 145 0.77 -5.02 17.36
C GLU A 145 1.53 -3.73 17.01
N TYR A 146 0.97 -2.88 16.14
CA TYR A 146 1.53 -1.57 15.77
C TYR A 146 0.98 -0.42 16.62
N ILE A 147 -0.07 -0.68 17.38
CA ILE A 147 -0.73 0.27 18.26
C ILE A 147 -0.37 -0.11 19.70
N ARG A 148 0.30 0.76 20.45
CA ARG A 148 0.63 0.50 21.86
C ARG A 148 -0.64 0.44 22.72
N ALA A 149 -0.53 -0.10 23.92
CA ALA A 149 -1.65 -0.19 24.86
C ALA A 149 -2.25 1.20 25.23
N ASP A 150 -1.42 2.23 25.20
CA ASP A 150 -1.78 3.65 25.42
C ASP A 150 -2.22 4.38 24.15
N GLY A 151 -2.32 3.67 23.02
CA GLY A 151 -2.72 4.18 21.71
C GLY A 151 -1.60 4.25 20.69
N PRO A 152 -1.88 4.83 19.51
CA PRO A 152 -0.87 5.02 18.47
C PRO A 152 0.31 5.86 18.96
N GLN A 153 1.48 5.65 18.35
CA GLN A 153 2.68 6.42 18.65
C GLN A 153 2.51 7.89 18.23
N LYS A 154 3.39 8.77 18.70
CA LYS A 154 3.55 10.09 18.10
C LYS A 154 4.37 10.00 16.82
N ARG A 155 4.00 10.78 15.76
CA ARG A 155 4.76 10.87 14.53
C ARG A 155 6.20 11.36 14.74
N GLY A 156 7.07 11.09 13.77
CA GLY A 156 8.44 11.64 13.72
C GLY A 156 9.48 10.86 14.51
N GLY A 157 9.09 9.74 15.17
CA GLY A 157 10.01 8.80 15.78
C GLY A 157 10.54 7.77 14.75
N PHE A 158 11.45 6.88 15.21
CA PHE A 158 11.98 5.76 14.40
C PHE A 158 10.98 4.61 14.22
N GLY A 159 9.86 4.64 14.93
CA GLY A 159 8.87 3.56 14.90
C GLY A 159 9.29 2.31 15.67
N LEU A 160 8.68 1.18 15.30
CA LEU A 160 8.91 -0.16 15.85
C LEU A 160 9.45 -1.04 14.72
N LYS A 161 10.16 -2.12 15.08
CA LYS A 161 10.52 -3.16 14.12
C LYS A 161 9.24 -3.86 13.66
N GLY A 162 8.85 -3.68 12.39
CA GLY A 162 7.67 -4.27 11.77
C GLY A 162 7.97 -5.56 11.00
N TYR A 163 9.19 -5.69 10.51
CA TYR A 163 9.68 -6.86 9.80
C TYR A 163 11.12 -7.20 10.19
N ASN A 164 11.45 -8.49 10.24
CA ASN A 164 12.84 -8.90 10.45
C ASN A 164 13.54 -9.09 9.10
N VAL A 165 14.07 -8.01 8.56
CA VAL A 165 14.83 -8.00 7.31
C VAL A 165 16.16 -8.70 7.52
N THR A 166 16.51 -9.63 6.63
CA THR A 166 17.76 -10.41 6.60
C THR A 166 18.20 -10.59 5.14
N GLU A 167 19.41 -11.05 4.89
CA GLU A 167 19.86 -11.39 3.53
C GLU A 167 18.93 -12.39 2.84
N LYS A 168 18.38 -13.35 3.60
CA LYS A 168 17.43 -14.34 3.10
C LYS A 168 16.13 -13.72 2.59
N THR A 169 15.55 -12.80 3.36
CA THR A 169 14.26 -12.20 3.04
C THR A 169 14.39 -11.05 2.05
N GLY A 170 15.50 -10.35 2.05
CA GLY A 170 15.62 -9.06 1.41
C GLY A 170 14.79 -7.99 2.14
N PRO A 171 14.88 -6.73 1.70
CA PRO A 171 14.15 -5.61 2.25
C PRO A 171 12.65 -5.65 1.90
N VAL A 172 11.85 -4.86 2.62
CA VAL A 172 10.40 -4.73 2.40
C VAL A 172 10.12 -3.91 1.14
N VAL A 173 9.25 -4.41 0.26
CA VAL A 173 8.84 -3.70 -0.97
C VAL A 173 7.56 -2.90 -0.79
N GLY A 174 6.76 -3.18 0.24
CA GLY A 174 5.52 -2.45 0.46
C GLY A 174 4.70 -2.95 1.64
N VAL A 175 3.58 -2.28 1.85
CA VAL A 175 2.61 -2.59 2.91
C VAL A 175 1.18 -2.45 2.38
N LYS A 176 0.30 -3.39 2.76
CA LYS A 176 -1.15 -3.29 2.59
C LYS A 176 -1.84 -3.69 3.89
N VAL A 177 -3.03 -3.18 4.09
CA VAL A 177 -3.94 -3.62 5.15
C VAL A 177 -4.96 -4.53 4.48
N VAL A 178 -5.06 -5.75 4.96
CA VAL A 178 -5.86 -6.84 4.38
C VAL A 178 -6.77 -7.48 5.42
N SER A 179 -7.84 -8.08 4.96
CA SER A 179 -8.72 -9.01 5.68
C SER A 179 -8.58 -10.42 5.11
N ASP A 180 -9.22 -11.39 5.70
CA ASP A 180 -9.27 -12.76 5.17
C ASP A 180 -10.10 -12.89 3.88
N GLU A 181 -10.93 -11.88 3.59
CA GLU A 181 -11.79 -11.80 2.40
C GLU A 181 -11.08 -11.15 1.20
N ASP A 182 -9.83 -10.73 1.35
CA ASP A 182 -9.07 -10.07 0.29
C ASP A 182 -8.20 -11.08 -0.48
N ASP A 183 -7.92 -10.76 -1.75
CA ASP A 183 -6.87 -11.38 -2.54
C ASP A 183 -5.65 -10.46 -2.67
N VAL A 184 -4.52 -11.07 -2.92
CA VAL A 184 -3.23 -10.38 -3.10
C VAL A 184 -2.64 -10.77 -4.45
N LEU A 185 -2.33 -9.76 -5.25
CA LEU A 185 -1.56 -9.89 -6.49
C LEU A 185 -0.11 -9.52 -6.20
N VAL A 186 0.83 -10.44 -6.43
CA VAL A 186 2.27 -10.20 -6.24
C VAL A 186 2.96 -10.24 -7.59
N ILE A 187 3.80 -9.23 -7.87
CA ILE A 187 4.42 -9.00 -9.17
C ILE A 187 5.94 -8.96 -8.98
N ASN A 188 6.67 -9.70 -9.82
CA ASN A 188 8.12 -9.67 -9.86
C ASN A 188 8.65 -8.87 -11.09
N ASP A 189 9.96 -8.62 -11.13
CA ASP A 189 10.65 -7.88 -12.20
C ASP A 189 10.80 -8.69 -13.51
N ALA A 190 10.58 -10.00 -13.47
CA ALA A 190 10.47 -10.85 -14.66
C ALA A 190 9.07 -10.81 -15.31
N GLY A 191 8.12 -10.02 -14.75
CA GLY A 191 6.76 -9.88 -15.27
C GLY A 191 5.79 -10.99 -14.84
N VAL A 192 6.18 -11.87 -13.93
CA VAL A 192 5.28 -12.91 -13.40
C VAL A 192 4.37 -12.29 -12.34
N ILE A 193 3.09 -12.57 -12.46
CA ILE A 193 2.06 -12.15 -11.50
C ILE A 193 1.43 -13.41 -10.92
N ILE A 194 1.36 -13.50 -9.60
CA ILE A 194 0.58 -14.51 -8.89
C ILE A 194 -0.58 -13.88 -8.14
N ARG A 195 -1.69 -14.58 -8.05
CA ARG A 195 -2.85 -14.23 -7.23
C ARG A 195 -3.00 -15.28 -6.14
N MET A 196 -3.31 -14.83 -4.92
CA MET A 196 -3.56 -15.73 -3.80
C MET A 196 -4.51 -15.07 -2.81
N ALA A 197 -5.30 -15.88 -2.09
CA ALA A 197 -6.10 -15.39 -0.98
C ALA A 197 -5.19 -14.88 0.15
N ALA A 198 -5.52 -13.72 0.73
CA ALA A 198 -4.80 -13.19 1.87
C ALA A 198 -4.85 -14.14 3.07
N ALA A 199 -5.97 -14.86 3.26
CA ALA A 199 -6.14 -15.89 4.28
C ALA A 199 -5.08 -16.99 4.20
N GLY A 200 -4.56 -17.30 3.00
CA GLY A 200 -3.49 -18.28 2.80
C GLY A 200 -2.10 -17.83 3.30
N ILE A 201 -1.94 -16.55 3.61
CA ILE A 201 -0.68 -16.00 4.15
C ILE A 201 -0.73 -16.04 5.67
N SER A 202 0.18 -16.78 6.31
CA SER A 202 0.20 -16.97 7.76
C SER A 202 0.40 -15.65 8.52
N THR A 203 -0.26 -15.54 9.68
CA THR A 203 -0.13 -14.41 10.61
C THR A 203 1.02 -14.67 11.60
N TYR A 204 1.88 -13.69 11.77
CA TYR A 204 3.06 -13.72 12.63
C TYR A 204 3.24 -12.40 13.37
N GLY A 205 3.92 -12.44 14.50
CA GLY A 205 4.34 -11.25 15.22
C GLY A 205 5.27 -10.33 14.41
N ARG A 206 5.34 -9.05 14.78
CA ARG A 206 6.08 -7.99 14.06
C ARG A 206 7.53 -8.34 13.75
N THR A 207 8.23 -9.01 14.65
CA THR A 207 9.67 -9.32 14.54
C THR A 207 9.97 -10.62 13.80
N ALA A 208 8.96 -11.29 13.24
CA ALA A 208 9.14 -12.51 12.45
C ALA A 208 9.63 -12.19 11.03
N GLN A 209 10.27 -13.18 10.39
CA GLN A 209 10.72 -13.13 8.99
C GLN A 209 9.61 -13.48 7.99
N GLY A 210 8.48 -14.03 8.47
CA GLY A 210 7.42 -14.52 7.61
C GLY A 210 7.75 -15.83 6.89
N VAL A 211 6.96 -16.12 5.86
CA VAL A 211 7.05 -17.31 5.03
C VAL A 211 7.31 -16.94 3.59
N LYS A 212 7.74 -17.90 2.79
CA LYS A 212 7.91 -17.70 1.35
C LYS A 212 6.53 -17.68 0.68
N ILE A 213 6.20 -16.56 0.04
CA ILE A 213 4.94 -16.32 -0.67
C ILE A 213 5.10 -16.62 -2.17
N MET A 214 6.23 -16.20 -2.75
CA MET A 214 6.53 -16.36 -4.17
C MET A 214 7.89 -17.04 -4.34
N ASN A 215 7.93 -18.12 -5.13
CA ASN A 215 9.20 -18.72 -5.55
C ASN A 215 9.77 -17.87 -6.68
N LEU A 216 11.02 -17.44 -6.52
CA LEU A 216 11.72 -16.59 -7.47
C LEU A 216 12.93 -17.36 -8.03
N GLU A 217 13.22 -17.15 -9.30
CA GLU A 217 14.48 -17.58 -9.92
C GLU A 217 15.64 -16.72 -9.40
N GLU A 218 16.86 -17.16 -9.66
CA GLU A 218 18.06 -16.45 -9.23
C GLU A 218 18.12 -15.05 -9.86
N GLY A 219 18.30 -14.04 -9.02
CA GLY A 219 18.35 -12.63 -9.44
C GLY A 219 17.00 -11.95 -9.63
N VAL A 220 15.89 -12.70 -9.65
CA VAL A 220 14.53 -12.13 -9.78
C VAL A 220 14.02 -11.63 -8.43
N LYS A 221 13.34 -10.50 -8.43
CA LYS A 221 12.83 -9.84 -7.22
C LYS A 221 11.36 -9.47 -7.33
N VAL A 222 10.66 -9.53 -6.21
CA VAL A 222 9.34 -8.90 -6.10
C VAL A 222 9.51 -7.39 -6.16
N ILE A 223 8.73 -6.73 -7.01
CA ILE A 223 8.77 -5.27 -7.18
C ILE A 223 7.54 -4.56 -6.64
N SER A 224 6.39 -5.25 -6.57
CA SER A 224 5.15 -4.66 -6.10
C SER A 224 4.13 -5.73 -5.72
N PHE A 225 3.13 -5.33 -4.96
CA PHE A 225 1.93 -6.13 -4.75
C PHE A 225 0.70 -5.24 -4.53
N ALA A 226 -0.46 -5.76 -4.87
CA ALA A 226 -1.75 -5.09 -4.74
C ALA A 226 -2.72 -5.96 -3.95
N ARG A 227 -3.68 -5.31 -3.30
CA ARG A 227 -4.87 -5.93 -2.73
C ARG A 227 -6.00 -5.80 -3.74
N THR A 228 -6.78 -6.84 -3.90
CA THR A 228 -8.04 -6.84 -4.67
C THR A 228 -9.13 -7.56 -3.88
N ASP A 229 -10.37 -7.38 -4.26
CA ASP A 229 -11.48 -8.14 -3.71
C ASP A 229 -11.34 -9.62 -4.14
N HIS A 230 -11.79 -10.52 -3.29
CA HIS A 230 -11.82 -11.95 -3.60
C HIS A 230 -12.87 -12.19 -4.69
N GLU A 231 -12.48 -12.87 -5.77
CA GLU A 231 -13.39 -13.39 -6.77
C GLU A 231 -13.52 -14.89 -6.52
N GLU A 232 -14.73 -15.37 -6.23
CA GLU A 232 -15.01 -16.79 -6.24
C GLU A 232 -14.74 -17.30 -7.65
N GLU A 233 -13.85 -18.29 -7.81
CA GLU A 233 -13.70 -19.00 -9.07
C GLU A 233 -15.05 -19.69 -9.33
N GLU A 234 -15.83 -19.22 -10.34
CA GLU A 234 -16.92 -20.01 -10.89
C GLU A 234 -16.29 -21.34 -11.35
N GLU A 235 -16.51 -22.42 -10.61
CA GLU A 235 -16.19 -23.78 -11.07
C GLU A 235 -16.86 -23.95 -12.43
N ALA A 236 -16.03 -23.96 -13.48
CA ALA A 236 -16.48 -24.30 -14.82
C ALA A 236 -17.11 -25.69 -14.73
N ALA A 237 -18.44 -25.75 -14.77
CA ALA A 237 -19.19 -26.98 -14.81
C ALA A 237 -18.66 -27.79 -16.00
N GLU A 238 -17.91 -28.84 -15.71
CA GLU A 238 -17.47 -29.83 -16.70
C GLU A 238 -18.71 -30.37 -17.40
N GLY A 239 -18.73 -30.15 -18.71
CA GLY A 239 -19.83 -30.46 -19.58
C GLY A 239 -20.33 -31.89 -19.43
N GLU A 240 -21.63 -32.01 -19.25
CA GLU A 240 -22.38 -33.24 -19.50
C GLU A 240 -22.10 -33.73 -20.94
N THR A 241 -21.46 -34.85 -21.03
CA THR A 241 -21.36 -35.61 -22.27
C THR A 241 -22.76 -36.12 -22.64
N PRO A 242 -23.34 -35.78 -23.78
CA PRO A 242 -24.62 -36.35 -24.16
C PRO A 242 -24.43 -37.84 -24.48
N ALA A 243 -25.09 -38.66 -23.67
CA ALA A 243 -25.19 -40.09 -23.87
C ALA A 243 -25.80 -40.41 -25.25
N GLY A 244 -25.13 -41.29 -25.97
CA GLY A 244 -25.56 -41.79 -27.28
C GLY A 244 -26.98 -42.36 -27.25
N GLY A 245 -27.79 -41.91 -28.21
CA GLY A 245 -29.08 -42.51 -28.54
C GLY A 245 -28.92 -43.86 -29.24
N PRO A 246 -29.88 -44.76 -29.12
CA PRO A 246 -29.75 -46.11 -29.60
C PRO A 246 -29.93 -46.20 -31.09
N GLU A 247 -29.07 -46.98 -31.70
CA GLU A 247 -29.19 -47.56 -33.05
C GLU A 247 -30.42 -48.45 -33.13
N GLN A 248 -31.30 -48.19 -34.07
CA GLN A 248 -32.35 -49.15 -34.49
C GLN A 248 -32.29 -49.38 -35.99
N ALA A 249 -32.05 -50.64 -36.30
CA ALA A 249 -32.39 -51.49 -37.49
C ALA A 249 -32.39 -50.88 -38.90
#